data_1b1ded3c1fed96c94afca43b3fe257a5
#
_entry.id   1b1ded3c1fed96c94afca43b3fe257a5
#
_cell.length_a   1.000
_cell.length_b   1.000
_cell.length_c   1.000
_cell.angle_alpha   90.00
_cell.angle_beta   90.00
_cell.angle_gamma   90.00
#
_symmetry.space_group_name_H-M   'P 1'
#
loop_
_entity.id
_entity.type
_entity.pdbx_description
1 polymer ?
#
loop_
_entity_poly.entity_id
_entity_poly.type
_entity_poly.pdbx_seq_one_letter_code
_entity_poly.pdbx_strand_id
1 'polypeptide(L)'
;MNITASKEDYLKAILHLKEKNGYVRATDVAEALSVKKPSVSIAFGKLAADDLITVHENHQVDLTKAGYDIAAKINHSYETVKQFL
;
A
#
# COMPACT_ATOMS: atom_id res chain seq x y z
N MET A 1 -7.48 -8.43 -19.84
CA MET A 1 -6.52 -7.57 -19.13
C MET A 1 -6.43 -7.93 -17.66
N ASN A 2 -5.24 -8.03 -17.15
CA ASN A 2 -5.05 -8.32 -15.74
C ASN A 2 -5.24 -7.07 -14.92
N ILE A 3 -6.17 -7.12 -13.96
CA ILE A 3 -6.47 -5.99 -13.10
C ILE A 3 -6.06 -6.24 -11.66
N THR A 4 -5.32 -7.34 -11.44
CA THR A 4 -4.88 -7.67 -10.09
C THR A 4 -3.68 -6.81 -9.69
N ALA A 5 -3.83 -6.08 -8.60
CA ALA A 5 -2.74 -5.27 -8.09
C ALA A 5 -1.74 -6.15 -7.35
N SER A 6 -0.47 -5.83 -7.46
CA SER A 6 0.59 -6.57 -6.79
C SER A 6 0.73 -6.11 -5.34
N LYS A 7 1.50 -6.86 -4.54
CA LYS A 7 1.81 -6.45 -3.17
C LYS A 7 2.47 -5.07 -3.15
N GLU A 8 3.36 -4.83 -4.10
CA GLU A 8 4.04 -3.54 -4.20
C GLU A 8 3.07 -2.41 -4.48
N ASP A 9 2.08 -2.66 -5.36
CA ASP A 9 1.06 -1.66 -5.65
C ASP A 9 0.28 -1.31 -4.39
N TYR A 10 -0.08 -2.30 -3.59
CA TYR A 10 -0.79 -2.07 -2.33
C TYR A 10 0.07 -1.27 -1.35
N LEU A 11 1.34 -1.62 -1.22
CA LEU A 11 2.23 -0.90 -0.29
C LEU A 11 2.44 0.54 -0.72
N LYS A 12 2.61 0.78 -2.01
CA LYS A 12 2.75 2.15 -2.54
C LYS A 12 1.48 2.96 -2.30
N ALA A 13 0.32 2.36 -2.55
CA ALA A 13 -0.95 3.04 -2.34
C ALA A 13 -1.15 3.40 -0.87
N ILE A 14 -0.82 2.47 0.03
CA ILE A 14 -0.95 2.72 1.46
C ILE A 14 -0.04 3.87 1.89
N LEU A 15 1.21 3.87 1.43
CA LEU A 15 2.15 4.93 1.77
C LEU A 15 1.65 6.28 1.26
N HIS A 16 1.25 6.32 0.00
CA HIS A 16 0.75 7.55 -0.62
C HIS A 16 -0.47 8.11 0.11
N LEU A 17 -1.43 7.23 0.42
CA LEU A 17 -2.64 7.65 1.10
C LEU A 17 -2.36 8.09 2.53
N LYS A 18 -1.42 7.42 3.20
CA LYS A 18 -1.02 7.81 4.56
C LYS A 18 -0.43 9.20 4.56
N GLU A 19 0.43 9.50 3.60
CA GLU A 19 1.04 10.83 3.48
C GLU A 19 0.02 11.89 3.13
N LYS A 20 -0.94 11.54 2.28
CA LYS A 20 -1.95 12.49 1.83
C LYS A 20 -3.01 12.76 2.88
N ASN A 21 -3.52 11.73 3.53
CA ASN A 21 -4.68 11.85 4.42
C ASN A 21 -4.36 11.66 5.90
N GLY A 22 -3.21 11.11 6.23
CA GLY A 22 -2.85 10.79 7.61
C GLY A 22 -3.38 9.45 8.09
N TYR A 23 -4.24 8.80 7.31
CA TYR A 23 -4.80 7.50 7.64
C TYR A 23 -5.15 6.76 6.36
N VAL A 24 -5.31 5.45 6.45
CA VAL A 24 -5.64 4.61 5.29
C VAL A 24 -6.66 3.55 5.70
N ARG A 25 -7.69 3.40 4.90
CA ARG A 25 -8.70 2.36 5.06
C ARG A 25 -8.79 1.54 3.78
N ALA A 26 -9.38 0.33 3.90
CA ALA A 26 -9.56 -0.54 2.75
C ALA A 26 -10.29 0.16 1.59
N THR A 27 -11.29 0.97 1.93
CA THR A 27 -12.07 1.71 0.93
C THR A 27 -11.18 2.63 0.12
N ASP A 28 -10.26 3.33 0.80
CA ASP A 28 -9.36 4.27 0.13
C ASP A 28 -8.44 3.55 -0.83
N VAL A 29 -7.93 2.38 -0.42
CA VAL A 29 -7.04 1.60 -1.27
C VAL A 29 -7.81 1.03 -2.45
N ALA A 30 -9.03 0.56 -2.22
CA ALA A 30 -9.87 0.03 -3.30
C ALA A 30 -10.09 1.08 -4.38
N GLU A 31 -10.38 2.32 -3.98
CA GLU A 31 -10.56 3.40 -4.92
C GLU A 31 -9.26 3.76 -5.65
N ALA A 32 -8.17 3.85 -4.90
CA ALA A 32 -6.87 4.23 -5.47
C ALA A 32 -6.39 3.24 -6.51
N LEU A 33 -6.64 1.95 -6.30
CA LEU A 33 -6.17 0.89 -7.20
C LEU A 33 -7.24 0.40 -8.16
N SER A 34 -8.45 0.94 -8.08
CA SER A 34 -9.58 0.52 -8.90
C SER A 34 -9.86 -0.97 -8.79
N VAL A 35 -9.82 -1.48 -7.56
CA VAL A 35 -10.12 -2.87 -7.27
C VAL A 35 -11.30 -2.93 -6.32
N LYS A 36 -11.89 -4.10 -6.17
CA LYS A 36 -13.04 -4.29 -5.30
C LYS A 36 -12.59 -4.52 -3.86
N LYS A 37 -13.44 -4.11 -2.91
CA LYS A 37 -13.10 -4.26 -1.48
C LYS A 37 -12.74 -5.68 -1.07
N PRO A 38 -13.43 -6.73 -1.54
CA PRO A 38 -13.02 -8.09 -1.17
C PRO A 38 -11.58 -8.41 -1.57
N SER A 39 -11.13 -7.91 -2.72
CA SER A 39 -9.74 -8.09 -3.15
C SER A 39 -8.79 -7.40 -2.19
N VAL A 40 -9.14 -6.20 -1.73
CA VAL A 40 -8.32 -5.46 -0.77
C VAL A 40 -8.22 -6.22 0.55
N SER A 41 -9.33 -6.76 1.02
CA SER A 41 -9.34 -7.53 2.27
C SER A 41 -8.42 -8.74 2.19
N ILE A 42 -8.44 -9.45 1.07
CA ILE A 42 -7.58 -10.61 0.87
C ILE A 42 -6.12 -10.16 0.84
N ALA A 43 -5.83 -9.09 0.11
CA ALA A 43 -4.47 -8.56 0.01
C ALA A 43 -3.96 -8.09 1.37
N PHE A 44 -4.81 -7.41 2.14
CA PHE A 44 -4.43 -6.95 3.48
C PHE A 44 -4.12 -8.14 4.40
N GLY A 45 -4.89 -9.21 4.28
CA GLY A 45 -4.62 -10.43 5.06
C GLY A 45 -3.25 -11.00 4.76
N LYS A 46 -2.90 -11.05 3.47
CA LYS A 46 -1.59 -11.56 3.06
C LYS A 46 -0.45 -10.64 3.50
N LEU A 47 -0.64 -9.34 3.36
CA LEU A 47 0.38 -8.36 3.75
C LEU A 47 0.59 -8.38 5.26
N ALA A 48 -0.48 -8.51 6.03
CA ALA A 48 -0.37 -8.61 7.48
C ALA A 48 0.33 -9.90 7.89
N ALA A 49 0.04 -11.00 7.21
CA ALA A 49 0.71 -12.28 7.47
C ALA A 49 2.20 -12.20 7.19
N ASP A 50 2.59 -11.39 6.21
CA ASP A 50 4.01 -11.16 5.87
C ASP A 50 4.63 -10.07 6.74
N ASP A 51 3.88 -9.54 7.71
CA ASP A 51 4.34 -8.50 8.63
C ASP A 51 4.72 -7.21 7.92
N LEU A 52 4.03 -6.90 6.84
CA LEU A 52 4.28 -5.67 6.06
C LEU A 52 3.31 -4.55 6.41
N ILE A 53 2.15 -4.89 6.95
CA ILE A 53 1.17 -3.91 7.42
C ILE A 53 0.60 -4.35 8.76
N THR A 54 0.03 -3.37 9.47
CA THR A 54 -0.75 -3.63 10.69
C THR A 54 -2.18 -3.16 10.44
N VAL A 55 -3.14 -4.02 10.70
CA VAL A 55 -4.56 -3.67 10.59
C VAL A 55 -5.08 -3.40 11.99
N HIS A 56 -5.56 -2.19 12.23
CA HIS A 56 -6.04 -1.78 13.54
C HIS A 56 -7.51 -2.11 13.73
N GLU A 57 -7.98 -2.07 14.97
CA GLU A 57 -9.37 -2.39 15.29
C GLU A 57 -10.37 -1.47 14.60
N ASN A 58 -9.98 -0.23 14.32
CA ASN A 58 -10.84 0.73 13.64
C ASN A 58 -10.79 0.58 12.12
N HIS A 59 -10.28 -0.53 11.64
CA HIS A 59 -10.15 -0.86 10.21
C HIS A 59 -9.17 0.02 9.45
N GLN A 60 -8.40 0.84 10.15
CA GLN A 60 -7.31 1.58 9.53
C GLN A 60 -6.08 0.70 9.45
N VAL A 61 -5.22 0.96 8.47
CA VAL A 61 -4.00 0.20 8.28
C VAL A 61 -2.79 1.13 8.32
N ASP A 62 -1.68 0.59 8.78
CA ASP A 62 -0.39 1.27 8.77
C ASP A 62 0.65 0.33 8.21
N LEU A 63 1.71 0.90 7.65
CA LEU A 63 2.85 0.12 7.22
C LEU A 63 3.71 -0.21 8.43
N THR A 64 4.22 -1.45 8.47
CA THR A 64 5.29 -1.78 9.41
C THR A 64 6.58 -1.18 8.86
N LYS A 65 7.65 -1.25 9.64
CA LYS A 65 8.95 -0.80 9.15
C LYS A 65 9.33 -1.52 7.86
N ALA A 66 9.10 -2.84 7.82
CA ALA A 66 9.42 -3.63 6.64
C ALA A 66 8.59 -3.19 5.44
N GLY A 67 7.29 -2.97 5.64
CA GLY A 67 6.41 -2.50 4.57
C GLY A 67 6.80 -1.11 4.09
N TYR A 68 7.11 -0.22 5.03
CA TYR A 68 7.54 1.13 4.69
C TYR A 68 8.84 1.12 3.88
N ASP A 69 9.81 0.29 4.29
CA ASP A 69 11.08 0.21 3.59
C ASP A 69 10.89 -0.22 2.14
N ILE A 70 10.01 -1.18 1.91
CA ILE A 70 9.72 -1.63 0.54
C ILE A 70 9.05 -0.52 -0.26
N ALA A 71 8.02 0.10 0.29
CA ALA A 71 7.28 1.15 -0.40
C ALA A 71 8.15 2.37 -0.69
N ALA A 72 8.93 2.79 0.30
CA ALA A 72 9.80 3.95 0.15
C ALA A 72 10.94 3.67 -0.82
N LYS A 73 11.46 2.45 -0.81
CA LYS A 73 12.53 2.07 -1.73
C LYS A 73 12.07 2.16 -3.18
N ILE A 74 10.86 1.72 -3.46
CA ILE A 74 10.31 1.82 -4.80
C ILE A 74 10.21 3.28 -5.23
N ASN A 75 9.64 4.13 -4.36
CA ASN A 75 9.51 5.54 -4.64
C ASN A 75 10.85 6.22 -4.79
N HIS A 76 11.78 5.88 -3.90
CA HIS A 76 13.11 6.47 -3.92
C HIS A 76 13.85 6.14 -5.22
N SER A 77 13.76 4.89 -5.66
CA SER A 77 14.40 4.47 -6.91
C SER A 77 13.86 5.27 -8.09
N TYR A 78 12.56 5.47 -8.12
CA TYR A 78 11.92 6.24 -9.18
C TYR A 78 12.40 7.69 -9.16
N GLU A 79 12.44 8.30 -7.99
CA GLU A 79 12.86 9.68 -7.85
C GLU A 79 14.33 9.85 -8.20
N THR A 80 15.17 8.90 -7.84
CA THR A 80 16.59 8.95 -8.15
C THR A 80 16.80 8.95 -9.66
N VAL A 81 16.10 8.10 -10.37
CA VAL A 81 16.18 8.08 -11.84
C VAL A 81 15.74 9.42 -12.40
N LYS A 82 14.68 9.96 -11.84
CA LYS A 82 14.13 11.23 -12.29
C LYS A 82 15.12 12.38 -12.09
N GLN A 83 15.86 12.34 -11.00
CA GLN A 83 16.83 13.39 -10.69
C GLN A 83 18.02 13.41 -11.64
N PHE A 84 18.37 12.27 -12.19
CA PHE A 84 19.49 12.18 -13.11
C PHE A 84 19.12 12.52 -14.54
N LEU A 85 17.84 12.65 -14.81
CA LEU A 85 17.38 13.03 -16.14
C LEU A 85 17.22 14.53 -16.23
#